data_38b57c1460d050d8549647fd7b10be78
#
_entry.id   38b57c1460d050d8549647fd7b10be78
#
_cell.length_a   1.000
_cell.length_b   1.000
_cell.length_c   1.000
_cell.angle_alpha   90.00
_cell.angle_beta   90.00
_cell.angle_gamma   90.00
#
_symmetry.space_group_name_H-M   'P 1'
#
loop_
_entity.id
_entity.type
_entity.pdbx_description
1 polymer ?
#
loop_
_entity_poly.entity_id
_entity_poly.type
_entity_poly.pdbx_seq_one_letter_code
_entity_poly.pdbx_strand_id
1 'polypeptide(L)'
;MPAGIGSDTNVFVSGSMDGQGQVVVGGNMVVSGSFSAIQKHIVNLKYTATSDANKKYIRFGSNGSNDNPGVNNKFIPPVQGNLLQAVIRSTGTPGNTTLGFHRATDGTEDIPTNAIETQSVNLSSANTSAFVNFTPGANFGPGDIVGFSVDPTNNHGNVNITLVFELDFAS
;
A
#
# COMPACT_ATOMS: atom_id res chain seq x y z
N MET A 1 4.62 36.26 -29.85
CA MET A 1 4.47 34.82 -29.97
C MET A 1 5.10 34.39 -31.28
N PRO A 2 5.91 33.33 -31.31
CA PRO A 2 6.36 32.78 -32.57
C PRO A 2 5.14 32.30 -33.36
N ALA A 3 4.98 32.78 -34.59
CA ALA A 3 3.94 32.31 -35.48
C ALA A 3 4.23 30.83 -35.82
N GLY A 4 3.29 29.95 -35.55
CA GLY A 4 3.41 28.56 -35.96
C GLY A 4 3.16 27.49 -34.90
N ILE A 5 2.89 27.86 -33.63
CA ILE A 5 2.42 26.90 -32.65
C ILE A 5 0.89 26.87 -32.72
N GLY A 6 0.35 25.86 -33.41
CA GLY A 6 -1.08 25.63 -33.47
C GLY A 6 -1.63 25.18 -32.09
N SER A 7 -2.95 25.27 -31.91
CA SER A 7 -3.67 24.85 -30.73
C SER A 7 -3.48 23.35 -30.37
N ASP A 8 -2.91 22.57 -31.28
CA ASP A 8 -2.77 21.12 -31.19
C ASP A 8 -1.30 20.67 -31.05
N THR A 9 -0.40 21.55 -30.58
CA THR A 9 1.01 21.19 -30.41
C THR A 9 1.16 20.30 -29.18
N ASN A 10 1.28 18.99 -29.43
CA ASN A 10 1.65 18.03 -28.41
C ASN A 10 3.18 17.97 -28.32
N VAL A 11 3.74 18.34 -27.18
CA VAL A 11 5.15 18.06 -26.87
C VAL A 11 5.23 16.66 -26.31
N PHE A 12 5.77 15.74 -27.11
CA PHE A 12 6.04 14.38 -26.65
C PHE A 12 7.49 14.29 -26.21
N VAL A 13 7.72 14.07 -24.92
CA VAL A 13 9.04 13.78 -24.38
C VAL A 13 9.07 12.29 -24.05
N SER A 14 9.73 11.50 -24.90
CA SER A 14 9.97 10.09 -24.59
C SER A 14 11.31 9.95 -23.87
N GLY A 15 11.33 9.20 -22.79
CA GLY A 15 12.55 8.70 -22.18
C GLY A 15 13.30 7.74 -23.12
N SER A 16 14.57 7.49 -22.83
CA SER A 16 15.33 6.46 -23.52
C SER A 16 14.72 5.06 -23.24
N MET A 17 15.01 4.07 -24.09
CA MET A 17 14.48 2.71 -23.98
C MET A 17 14.85 2.00 -22.67
N ASP A 18 15.78 2.55 -21.90
CA ASP A 18 16.21 2.05 -20.57
C ASP A 18 15.46 2.69 -19.39
N GLY A 19 14.44 3.52 -19.65
CA GLY A 19 13.62 4.15 -18.63
C GLY A 19 14.28 5.31 -17.88
N GLN A 20 15.44 5.81 -18.32
CA GLN A 20 16.20 6.89 -17.68
C GLN A 20 15.89 8.29 -18.24
N GLY A 21 14.79 8.44 -18.98
CA GLY A 21 14.39 9.74 -19.54
C GLY A 21 14.03 10.73 -18.44
N GLN A 22 14.63 11.92 -18.51
CA GLN A 22 14.34 13.04 -17.61
C GLN A 22 13.89 14.27 -18.40
N VAL A 23 12.88 14.98 -17.87
CA VAL A 23 12.57 16.35 -18.28
C VAL A 23 13.13 17.28 -17.21
N VAL A 24 14.14 18.05 -17.56
CA VAL A 24 14.71 19.06 -16.65
C VAL A 24 14.14 20.42 -17.03
N VAL A 25 13.39 21.03 -16.12
CA VAL A 25 12.88 22.39 -16.26
C VAL A 25 13.72 23.30 -15.38
N GLY A 26 14.53 24.17 -15.98
CA GLY A 26 15.44 25.09 -15.26
C GLY A 26 14.75 26.30 -14.61
N GLY A 27 13.45 26.27 -14.46
CA GLY A 27 12.63 27.33 -13.86
C GLY A 27 11.26 26.80 -13.43
N ASN A 28 10.29 27.69 -13.29
CA ASN A 28 8.94 27.30 -12.92
C ASN A 28 8.24 26.57 -14.07
N MET A 29 7.66 25.40 -13.78
CA MET A 29 6.77 24.68 -14.70
C MET A 29 5.32 25.02 -14.34
N VAL A 30 4.56 25.51 -15.30
CA VAL A 30 3.12 25.74 -15.16
C VAL A 30 2.40 24.72 -16.04
N VAL A 31 1.59 23.87 -15.41
CA VAL A 31 0.71 22.92 -16.10
C VAL A 31 -0.68 23.52 -16.11
N SER A 32 -1.17 23.92 -17.31
CA SER A 32 -2.57 24.33 -17.51
C SER A 32 -3.37 23.11 -17.97
N GLY A 33 -4.09 22.49 -17.06
CA GLY A 33 -4.81 21.26 -17.29
C GLY A 33 -4.60 20.23 -16.18
N SER A 34 -5.02 19.00 -16.40
CA SER A 34 -4.82 17.92 -15.45
C SER A 34 -3.39 17.41 -15.49
N PHE A 35 -2.77 17.30 -14.33
CA PHE A 35 -1.51 16.55 -14.15
C PHE A 35 -1.86 15.14 -13.71
N SER A 36 -1.53 14.17 -14.55
CA SER A 36 -1.76 12.75 -14.29
C SER A 36 -0.46 12.12 -13.80
N ALA A 37 -0.46 11.52 -12.61
CA ALA A 37 0.72 10.91 -12.05
C ALA A 37 0.39 9.66 -11.23
N ILE A 38 1.22 8.64 -11.42
CA ILE A 38 1.29 7.50 -10.50
C ILE A 38 2.21 7.88 -9.35
N GLN A 39 1.72 7.79 -8.13
CA GLN A 39 2.49 8.16 -6.93
C GLN A 39 2.61 6.97 -5.98
N LYS A 40 3.77 6.87 -5.33
CA LYS A 40 3.97 5.92 -4.23
C LYS A 40 3.64 6.59 -2.90
N HIS A 41 2.81 5.93 -2.11
CA HIS A 41 2.39 6.36 -0.79
C HIS A 41 2.82 5.36 0.27
N ILE A 42 3.45 5.85 1.34
CA ILE A 42 3.97 5.01 2.42
C ILE A 42 3.09 5.17 3.65
N VAL A 43 2.60 4.04 4.16
CA VAL A 43 1.79 3.98 5.39
C VAL A 43 2.52 3.17 6.44
N ASN A 44 2.74 3.76 7.61
CA ASN A 44 3.34 3.09 8.75
C ASN A 44 2.27 2.67 9.75
N LEU A 45 2.28 1.40 10.13
CA LEU A 45 1.35 0.78 11.05
C LEU A 45 2.14 0.12 12.19
N LYS A 46 1.56 0.05 13.38
CA LYS A 46 2.16 -0.67 14.50
C LYS A 46 1.10 -1.23 15.46
N TYR A 47 1.44 -2.34 16.09
CA TYR A 47 0.64 -2.93 17.16
C TYR A 47 1.50 -3.78 18.10
N THR A 48 0.90 -4.16 19.23
CA THR A 48 1.51 -5.06 20.23
C THR A 48 0.55 -6.20 20.50
N ALA A 49 1.04 -7.44 20.39
CA ALA A 49 0.34 -8.66 20.76
C ALA A 49 1.34 -9.70 21.27
N THR A 50 1.78 -9.54 22.52
CA THR A 50 2.89 -10.30 23.10
C THR A 50 2.50 -11.65 23.65
N SER A 51 1.22 -11.94 23.82
CA SER A 51 0.71 -13.12 24.50
C SER A 51 -0.14 -14.04 23.64
N ASP A 52 -0.31 -13.77 22.36
CA ASP A 52 -1.11 -14.61 21.46
C ASP A 52 -0.51 -14.70 20.05
N ALA A 53 -0.98 -15.71 19.31
CA ALA A 53 -0.65 -15.97 17.91
C ALA A 53 -1.88 -15.84 17.00
N ASN A 54 -2.96 -15.17 17.45
CA ASN A 54 -4.14 -15.00 16.64
C ASN A 54 -3.89 -14.05 15.49
N LYS A 55 -4.57 -14.28 14.37
CA LYS A 55 -4.59 -13.32 13.26
C LYS A 55 -5.03 -11.94 13.75
N LYS A 56 -4.28 -10.91 13.36
CA LYS A 56 -4.57 -9.52 13.72
C LYS A 56 -4.90 -8.71 12.48
N TYR A 57 -6.00 -7.95 12.55
CA TYR A 57 -6.37 -6.91 11.58
C TYR A 57 -5.81 -5.58 12.06
N ILE A 58 -5.01 -4.93 11.25
CA ILE A 58 -4.23 -3.77 11.67
C ILE A 58 -5.04 -2.49 11.48
N ARG A 59 -4.95 -1.58 12.43
CA ARG A 59 -5.65 -0.30 12.38
C ARG A 59 -4.91 0.68 11.49
N PHE A 60 -5.61 1.22 10.51
CA PHE A 60 -5.11 2.36 9.73
C PHE A 60 -5.33 3.66 10.52
N GLY A 61 -4.35 4.57 10.48
CA GLY A 61 -4.43 5.88 11.13
C GLY A 61 -4.28 5.88 12.66
N SER A 62 -4.14 4.71 13.31
CA SER A 62 -3.88 4.60 14.75
C SER A 62 -3.03 3.39 15.08
N ASN A 63 -2.51 3.34 16.32
CA ASN A 63 -1.79 2.17 16.80
C ASN A 63 -2.77 1.08 17.25
N GLY A 64 -2.45 -0.17 16.92
CA GLY A 64 -3.19 -1.32 17.42
C GLY A 64 -3.74 -2.23 16.34
N SER A 65 -4.41 -3.28 16.81
CA SER A 65 -4.99 -4.32 15.98
C SER A 65 -6.24 -4.89 16.67
N ASN A 66 -7.02 -5.66 15.93
CA ASN A 66 -8.17 -6.42 16.41
C ASN A 66 -8.06 -7.86 15.93
N ASP A 67 -8.67 -8.80 16.67
CA ASP A 67 -8.73 -10.21 16.27
C ASP A 67 -9.75 -10.46 15.15
N ASN A 68 -10.70 -9.55 14.99
CA ASN A 68 -11.71 -9.58 13.94
C ASN A 68 -11.68 -8.29 13.12
N PRO A 69 -12.11 -8.33 11.85
CA PRO A 69 -12.34 -7.13 11.07
C PRO A 69 -13.34 -6.21 11.77
N GLY A 70 -13.12 -4.92 11.69
CA GLY A 70 -14.00 -3.96 12.34
C GLY A 70 -13.76 -2.53 11.86
N VAL A 71 -14.51 -1.60 12.41
CA VAL A 71 -14.56 -0.20 11.97
C VAL A 71 -13.20 0.52 11.97
N ASN A 72 -12.27 0.11 12.82
CA ASN A 72 -10.97 0.76 12.98
C ASN A 72 -9.86 0.17 12.09
N ASN A 73 -10.15 -0.88 11.32
CA ASN A 73 -9.15 -1.60 10.51
C ASN A 73 -9.19 -1.22 9.03
N LYS A 74 -9.88 -0.14 8.70
CA LYS A 74 -10.22 0.23 7.32
C LYS A 74 -9.41 1.41 6.84
N PHE A 75 -9.06 1.35 5.56
CA PHE A 75 -8.62 2.47 4.76
C PHE A 75 -9.57 2.58 3.56
N ILE A 76 -10.06 3.78 3.28
CA ILE A 76 -10.95 4.07 2.15
C ILE A 76 -10.12 4.89 1.16
N PRO A 77 -9.65 4.29 0.06
CA PRO A 77 -8.85 4.99 -0.93
C PRO A 77 -9.71 5.98 -1.74
N PRO A 78 -9.20 7.21 -1.95
CA PRO A 78 -9.90 8.19 -2.78
C PRO A 78 -9.71 7.97 -4.29
N VAL A 79 -8.72 7.16 -4.67
CA VAL A 79 -8.33 6.86 -6.05
C VAL A 79 -8.02 5.38 -6.20
N GLN A 80 -7.92 4.90 -7.41
CA GLN A 80 -7.47 3.53 -7.65
C GLN A 80 -5.99 3.36 -7.32
N GLY A 81 -5.60 2.11 -7.05
CA GLY A 81 -4.20 1.80 -6.75
C GLY A 81 -3.96 0.33 -6.45
N ASN A 82 -2.73 0.06 -6.01
CA ASN A 82 -2.27 -1.27 -5.63
C ASN A 82 -1.44 -1.21 -4.36
N LEU A 83 -1.50 -2.26 -3.53
CA LEU A 83 -0.47 -2.52 -2.53
C LEU A 83 0.72 -3.17 -3.24
N LEU A 84 1.86 -2.50 -3.26
CA LEU A 84 3.06 -3.01 -3.92
C LEU A 84 3.92 -3.85 -2.99
N GLN A 85 4.10 -3.39 -1.74
CA GLN A 85 5.07 -3.98 -0.83
C GLN A 85 4.65 -3.82 0.62
N ALA A 86 4.99 -4.80 1.44
CA ALA A 86 4.99 -4.69 2.89
C ALA A 86 6.38 -4.99 3.45
N VAL A 87 6.81 -4.17 4.40
CA VAL A 87 7.99 -4.42 5.23
C VAL A 87 7.50 -4.62 6.66
N ILE A 88 7.86 -5.72 7.28
CA ILE A 88 7.43 -6.06 8.64
C ILE A 88 8.63 -6.36 9.53
N ARG A 89 8.59 -5.88 10.76
CA ARG A 89 9.58 -6.17 11.82
C ARG A 89 8.85 -6.50 13.11
N SER A 90 9.29 -7.53 13.79
CA SER A 90 8.80 -7.90 15.13
C SER A 90 9.93 -7.93 16.15
N THR A 91 9.62 -7.57 17.39
CA THR A 91 10.53 -7.79 18.54
C THR A 91 10.46 -9.23 19.06
N GLY A 92 9.43 -9.99 18.71
CA GLY A 92 9.27 -11.41 18.97
C GLY A 92 9.79 -12.28 17.84
N THR A 93 9.41 -13.56 17.88
CA THR A 93 9.71 -14.57 16.86
C THR A 93 8.42 -15.19 16.31
N PRO A 94 7.61 -14.44 15.55
CA PRO A 94 6.31 -14.91 15.05
C PRO A 94 6.37 -16.18 14.20
N GLY A 95 7.56 -16.54 13.70
CA GLY A 95 7.72 -17.69 12.81
C GLY A 95 7.20 -17.41 11.41
N ASN A 96 6.64 -18.43 10.77
CA ASN A 96 5.96 -18.23 9.49
C ASN A 96 4.74 -17.35 9.70
N THR A 97 4.73 -16.23 8.99
CA THR A 97 3.71 -15.19 9.15
C THR A 97 3.07 -14.91 7.80
N THR A 98 1.76 -15.03 7.73
CA THR A 98 0.98 -14.66 6.54
C THR A 98 0.52 -13.22 6.65
N LEU A 99 0.85 -12.42 5.66
CA LEU A 99 0.38 -11.05 5.48
C LEU A 99 -0.79 -11.07 4.49
N GLY A 100 -1.93 -10.52 4.86
CA GLY A 100 -3.15 -10.54 4.05
C GLY A 100 -3.60 -9.14 3.66
N PHE A 101 -3.87 -8.95 2.38
CA PHE A 101 -4.54 -7.77 1.84
C PHE A 101 -6.02 -8.08 1.62
N HIS A 102 -6.90 -7.27 2.19
CA HIS A 102 -8.34 -7.45 2.18
C HIS A 102 -9.02 -6.29 1.47
N ARG A 103 -10.09 -6.57 0.72
CA ARG A 103 -10.89 -5.57 0.03
C ARG A 103 -12.36 -5.95 0.02
N ALA A 104 -13.24 -4.98 0.30
CA ALA A 104 -14.65 -5.01 -0.01
C ALA A 104 -14.96 -3.90 -1.02
N THR A 105 -15.77 -4.18 -2.03
CA THR A 105 -15.96 -3.31 -3.20
C THR A 105 -17.25 -2.53 -3.19
N ASP A 106 -18.19 -2.84 -2.31
CA ASP A 106 -19.51 -2.21 -2.31
C ASP A 106 -19.64 -0.98 -1.41
N GLY A 107 -18.63 -0.74 -0.57
CA GLY A 107 -18.60 0.41 0.35
C GLY A 107 -19.55 0.28 1.55
N THR A 108 -20.36 -0.75 1.63
CA THR A 108 -21.35 -0.98 2.70
C THR A 108 -20.93 -2.03 3.71
N GLU A 109 -19.95 -2.86 3.36
CA GLU A 109 -19.48 -3.98 4.15
C GLU A 109 -18.27 -3.63 5.01
N ASP A 110 -18.04 -4.48 5.99
CA ASP A 110 -16.76 -4.55 6.69
C ASP A 110 -15.73 -5.30 5.84
N ILE A 111 -14.45 -5.19 6.22
CA ILE A 111 -13.36 -5.93 5.59
C ILE A 111 -13.68 -7.43 5.66
N PRO A 112 -13.66 -8.17 4.55
CA PRO A 112 -13.89 -9.61 4.57
C PRO A 112 -12.79 -10.32 5.37
N THR A 113 -13.14 -11.42 6.03
CA THR A 113 -12.17 -12.23 6.79
C THR A 113 -11.12 -12.88 5.89
N ASN A 114 -11.50 -13.19 4.65
CA ASN A 114 -10.59 -13.73 3.64
C ASN A 114 -9.85 -12.61 2.92
N ALA A 115 -8.53 -12.71 2.86
CA ALA A 115 -7.71 -11.81 2.06
C ALA A 115 -7.92 -12.12 0.56
N ILE A 116 -7.90 -11.08 -0.27
CA ILE A 116 -7.89 -11.24 -1.73
C ILE A 116 -6.50 -11.62 -2.24
N GLU A 117 -5.46 -11.26 -1.48
CA GLU A 117 -4.09 -11.69 -1.73
C GLU A 117 -3.35 -11.90 -0.41
N THR A 118 -2.48 -12.91 -0.37
CA THR A 118 -1.64 -13.22 0.79
C THR A 118 -0.19 -13.39 0.38
N GLN A 119 0.72 -12.99 1.27
CA GLN A 119 2.16 -13.22 1.15
C GLN A 119 2.68 -13.79 2.46
N SER A 120 3.71 -14.62 2.38
CA SER A 120 4.31 -15.24 3.56
C SER A 120 5.73 -14.75 3.79
N VAL A 121 6.06 -14.49 5.05
CA VAL A 121 7.42 -14.17 5.51
C VAL A 121 7.79 -15.07 6.68
N ASN A 122 9.08 -15.33 6.86
CA ASN A 122 9.58 -16.02 8.04
C ASN A 122 10.22 -15.01 9.01
N LEU A 123 9.62 -14.83 10.18
CA LEU A 123 10.10 -13.97 11.27
C LEU A 123 10.62 -14.84 12.42
N SER A 124 11.51 -15.79 12.15
CA SER A 124 12.07 -16.72 13.13
C SER A 124 13.09 -16.10 14.06
N SER A 125 13.60 -14.91 13.76
CA SER A 125 14.57 -14.17 14.59
C SER A 125 13.98 -12.85 15.06
N ALA A 126 14.10 -12.57 16.36
CA ALA A 126 13.65 -11.33 16.95
C ALA A 126 14.40 -10.11 16.37
N ASN A 127 13.72 -9.00 16.28
CA ASN A 127 14.26 -7.72 15.82
C ASN A 127 14.77 -7.70 14.37
N THR A 128 14.44 -8.70 13.56
CA THR A 128 14.73 -8.72 12.11
C THR A 128 13.58 -8.17 11.31
N SER A 129 13.89 -7.55 10.17
CA SER A 129 12.91 -7.08 9.21
C SER A 129 12.84 -8.04 8.02
N ALA A 130 11.62 -8.26 7.54
CA ALA A 130 11.38 -8.97 6.30
C ALA A 130 10.51 -8.10 5.38
N PHE A 131 10.62 -8.29 4.09
CA PHE A 131 9.78 -7.62 3.13
C PHE A 131 9.23 -8.59 2.10
N VAL A 132 8.07 -8.27 1.56
CA VAL A 132 7.41 -9.00 0.48
C VAL A 132 6.84 -8.02 -0.53
N ASN A 133 6.80 -8.46 -1.77
CA ASN A 133 6.07 -7.76 -2.82
C ASN A 133 4.70 -8.41 -2.98
N PHE A 134 3.69 -7.58 -3.15
CA PHE A 134 2.36 -8.00 -3.54
C PHE A 134 2.26 -7.99 -5.07
N THR A 135 1.37 -8.81 -5.61
CA THR A 135 1.12 -8.87 -7.05
C THR A 135 0.10 -7.81 -7.47
N PRO A 136 -0.14 -7.63 -8.77
CA PRO A 136 -1.25 -6.77 -9.23
C PRO A 136 -2.65 -7.20 -8.74
N GLY A 137 -2.78 -8.36 -8.08
CA GLY A 137 -4.01 -8.81 -7.42
C GLY A 137 -4.39 -7.98 -6.19
N ALA A 138 -3.41 -7.35 -5.53
CA ALA A 138 -3.65 -6.45 -4.39
C ALA A 138 -4.13 -5.06 -4.81
N ASN A 139 -5.07 -4.98 -5.76
CA ASN A 139 -5.61 -3.74 -6.30
C ASN A 139 -6.86 -3.28 -5.55
N PHE A 140 -7.19 -1.98 -5.69
CA PHE A 140 -8.39 -1.36 -5.15
C PHE A 140 -8.83 -0.18 -6.02
N GLY A 141 -10.12 0.14 -5.94
CA GLY A 141 -10.72 1.31 -6.58
C GLY A 141 -11.09 2.40 -5.57
N PRO A 142 -11.51 3.59 -6.07
CA PRO A 142 -12.01 4.65 -5.20
C PRO A 142 -13.28 4.19 -4.47
N GLY A 143 -13.32 4.42 -3.15
CA GLY A 143 -14.46 4.03 -2.31
C GLY A 143 -14.47 2.58 -1.85
N ASP A 144 -13.55 1.72 -2.31
CA ASP A 144 -13.36 0.39 -1.74
C ASP A 144 -13.00 0.48 -0.25
N ILE A 145 -13.28 -0.58 0.48
CA ILE A 145 -12.84 -0.72 1.87
C ILE A 145 -11.64 -1.66 1.89
N VAL A 146 -10.49 -1.14 2.27
CA VAL A 146 -9.22 -1.86 2.27
C VAL A 146 -8.77 -2.16 3.70
N GLY A 147 -8.26 -3.36 3.93
CA GLY A 147 -7.69 -3.80 5.19
C GLY A 147 -6.38 -4.57 5.03
N PHE A 148 -5.67 -4.72 6.14
CA PHE A 148 -4.43 -5.48 6.21
C PHE A 148 -4.41 -6.35 7.44
N SER A 149 -3.95 -7.61 7.30
CA SER A 149 -3.83 -8.55 8.41
C SER A 149 -2.45 -9.17 8.51
N VAL A 150 -2.13 -9.61 9.73
CA VAL A 150 -0.92 -10.36 10.06
C VAL A 150 -1.34 -11.61 10.82
N ASP A 151 -0.95 -12.78 10.32
CA ASP A 151 -1.34 -14.10 10.84
C ASP A 151 -0.07 -14.95 11.07
N PRO A 152 0.50 -14.93 12.27
CA PRO A 152 1.74 -15.64 12.60
C PRO A 152 1.46 -17.06 13.11
N THR A 153 2.53 -17.88 13.16
CA THR A 153 2.48 -19.18 13.83
C THR A 153 2.78 -19.13 15.32
N ASN A 154 3.41 -18.04 15.80
CA ASN A 154 3.74 -17.83 17.20
C ASN A 154 3.40 -16.40 17.63
N ASN A 155 3.67 -16.05 18.89
CA ASN A 155 3.37 -14.73 19.45
C ASN A 155 3.98 -13.59 18.64
N HIS A 156 3.19 -12.56 18.39
CA HIS A 156 3.57 -11.42 17.53
C HIS A 156 4.72 -10.56 18.11
N GLY A 157 4.73 -10.28 19.40
CA GLY A 157 5.58 -9.25 19.99
C GLY A 157 5.12 -7.83 19.67
N ASN A 158 6.06 -6.87 19.65
CA ASN A 158 5.82 -5.52 19.12
C ASN A 158 6.10 -5.53 17.62
N VAL A 159 5.10 -5.19 16.82
CA VAL A 159 5.18 -5.27 15.36
C VAL A 159 5.08 -3.88 14.75
N ASN A 160 6.00 -3.60 13.83
CA ASN A 160 5.99 -2.43 12.98
C ASN A 160 5.86 -2.89 11.52
N ILE A 161 5.01 -2.21 10.77
CA ILE A 161 4.74 -2.52 9.37
C ILE A 161 4.82 -1.24 8.57
N THR A 162 5.47 -1.30 7.42
CA THR A 162 5.42 -0.25 6.40
C THR A 162 4.78 -0.84 5.16
N LEU A 163 3.69 -0.25 4.72
CA LEU A 163 3.01 -0.57 3.46
C LEU A 163 3.39 0.47 2.41
N VAL A 164 3.66 0.02 1.20
CA VAL A 164 3.92 0.87 0.04
C VAL A 164 2.78 0.68 -0.94
N PHE A 165 1.96 1.70 -1.10
CA PHE A 165 0.90 1.76 -2.09
C PHE A 165 1.36 2.52 -3.33
N GLU A 166 0.85 2.10 -4.47
CA GLU A 166 0.86 2.88 -5.70
C GLU A 166 -0.55 3.45 -5.89
N LEU A 167 -0.65 4.77 -6.02
CA LEU A 167 -1.90 5.48 -6.23
C LEU A 167 -1.90 6.12 -7.61
N ASP A 168 -2.97 5.92 -8.37
CA ASP A 168 -3.16 6.48 -9.70
C ASP A 168 -4.12 7.66 -9.62
N PHE A 169 -3.58 8.87 -9.70
CA PHE A 169 -4.32 10.12 -9.75
C PHE A 169 -4.70 10.53 -11.18
N ALA A 170 -4.53 9.61 -12.15
CA ALA A 170 -4.83 9.84 -13.55
C ALA A 170 -6.31 9.60 -13.93
N SER A 171 -7.09 9.04 -13.02
CA SER A 171 -8.47 8.63 -13.27
C SER A 171 -9.49 9.66 -12.83
#